data_2836b373a67d2d1f79b6701d237eac51
#
_entry.id   2836b373a67d2d1f79b6701d237eac51
#
_cell.length_a   1.000
_cell.length_b   1.000
_cell.length_c   1.000
_cell.angle_alpha   90.00
_cell.angle_beta   90.00
_cell.angle_gamma   90.00
#
_symmetry.space_group_name_H-M   'P 1'
#
loop_
_entity.id
_entity.type
_entity.pdbx_description
1 polymer ?
#
loop_
_entity_poly.entity_id
_entity_poly.type
_entity_poly.pdbx_seq_one_letter_code
_entity_poly.pdbx_strand_id
1 'polypeptide(L)'
;MTVAALFAVALVKVSQFGFNPTNSTAAFQKALDSGAETVVVDAQASDWVVEPLLVRSNTRIVFENGVTVRAKKGAFKGRNDILFSAHCVKNVEFVGQGRAIIAMNADDYRNPESYRPSEFRHAIRLEQVTGVKISNLIVKGSGGDGIYIDTLVDGLIERVISEDNVRQGISVVSCRNLTIRDCVFATTSGMPPQSGIDIEPDGARDFVENVLIENCIFAGNAGWGIDFHLDNLNHNSLPVTVRVLNCKVYGNRGAGVRFDAAGRYPLRGNVLFENCHVSGNGGPALLIRRQTADSMSLKIKDCVFDGCGSTSDVVRVQNSGYRPFGGVSLEGVTVRADSGCKPFSLSSFPGAGTKDITGGITVERNGLRKFHSAADFVAKNPPSPGLAPFAAPLKPISRYRLRPINPLAKNKVDSPYYWFAGAFVQYVPGAGIYPIRFRKSLAGAGKKPVIRVRVDDPDGKTVDSFKTDGFDDYIYSLKADKEGVYSFVFTAYEYGVAIDSAFPGQGMLADVSARCWKTRKSQDREHVYYFRVNAGTETVSLAIGTHCSAVEAELVAPDGAVAAKGEGKGNGGDFFLSARRKNYGAAETWAVRLKKIAPRCDIMLGFGCTPFVCSDPDMGLEEY
;
A
#
# COMPACT_ATOMS: atom_id res chain seq x y z
N MET A 1 9.28 38.93 -35.74
CA MET A 1 9.70 38.02 -34.67
C MET A 1 9.94 36.64 -35.28
N THR A 2 11.21 36.30 -35.48
CA THR A 2 11.61 35.02 -36.06
C THR A 2 11.50 33.95 -34.97
N VAL A 3 10.57 33.03 -35.12
CA VAL A 3 10.50 31.85 -34.30
C VAL A 3 11.69 30.96 -34.70
N ALA A 4 12.73 30.97 -33.90
CA ALA A 4 13.81 30.00 -34.04
C ALA A 4 13.22 28.63 -33.75
N ALA A 5 13.04 27.79 -34.76
CA ALA A 5 12.77 26.38 -34.59
C ALA A 5 13.99 25.79 -33.87
N LEU A 6 13.83 25.46 -32.57
CA LEU A 6 14.77 24.59 -31.87
C LEU A 6 14.68 23.20 -32.55
N PHE A 7 15.62 22.93 -33.44
CA PHE A 7 15.82 21.53 -33.88
C PHE A 7 16.29 20.76 -32.65
N ALA A 8 15.46 19.86 -32.14
CA ALA A 8 15.87 18.90 -31.12
C ALA A 8 17.07 18.12 -31.66
N VAL A 9 18.18 18.13 -30.93
CA VAL A 9 19.35 17.33 -31.28
C VAL A 9 18.97 15.87 -31.07
N ALA A 10 18.89 15.09 -32.13
CA ALA A 10 18.35 13.73 -32.08
C ALA A 10 19.20 12.80 -31.19
N LEU A 11 20.53 13.04 -31.08
CA LEU A 11 21.44 12.20 -30.29
C LEU A 11 22.67 12.97 -29.83
N VAL A 12 23.09 12.72 -28.58
CA VAL A 12 24.41 13.16 -28.04
C VAL A 12 25.09 12.01 -27.33
N LYS A 13 26.43 12.03 -27.33
CA LYS A 13 27.26 11.15 -26.47
C LYS A 13 27.65 11.90 -25.21
N VAL A 14 27.68 11.22 -24.06
CA VAL A 14 28.10 11.83 -22.80
C VAL A 14 29.53 12.35 -22.87
N SER A 15 30.43 11.64 -23.57
CA SER A 15 31.84 12.02 -23.75
C SER A 15 32.03 13.36 -24.50
N GLN A 16 31.06 13.80 -25.28
CA GLN A 16 31.09 15.14 -25.94
C GLN A 16 31.09 16.29 -24.93
N PHE A 17 30.58 16.04 -23.70
CA PHE A 17 30.58 17.02 -22.61
C PHE A 17 31.78 16.85 -21.65
N GLY A 18 32.63 15.89 -21.91
CA GLY A 18 33.84 15.55 -21.16
C GLY A 18 33.77 14.19 -20.47
N PHE A 19 34.92 13.70 -20.07
CA PHE A 19 35.07 12.48 -19.27
C PHE A 19 36.12 12.70 -18.18
N ASN A 20 35.77 12.32 -16.95
CA ASN A 20 36.70 12.34 -15.83
C ASN A 20 36.51 11.03 -15.03
N PRO A 21 37.53 10.15 -14.98
CA PRO A 21 37.44 8.83 -14.35
C PRO A 21 37.15 8.89 -12.84
N THR A 22 37.32 10.05 -12.19
CA THR A 22 37.05 10.24 -10.76
C THR A 22 35.69 10.91 -10.46
N ASN A 23 35.18 11.74 -11.42
CA ASN A 23 33.86 12.36 -11.31
C ASN A 23 33.41 12.98 -12.64
N SER A 24 32.56 12.29 -13.36
CA SER A 24 31.96 12.75 -14.62
C SER A 24 30.56 13.35 -14.44
N THR A 25 30.11 13.64 -13.23
CA THR A 25 28.73 14.11 -12.94
C THR A 25 28.35 15.31 -13.79
N ALA A 26 29.20 16.33 -13.86
CA ALA A 26 28.89 17.56 -14.61
C ALA A 26 28.73 17.31 -16.12
N ALA A 27 29.56 16.45 -16.71
CA ALA A 27 29.47 16.09 -18.12
C ALA A 27 28.20 15.27 -18.38
N PHE A 28 27.92 14.29 -17.52
CA PHE A 28 26.73 13.45 -17.64
C PHE A 28 25.45 14.28 -17.50
N GLN A 29 25.36 15.15 -16.49
CA GLN A 29 24.20 16.02 -16.29
C GLN A 29 23.99 16.98 -17.46
N LYS A 30 25.08 17.57 -18.02
CA LYS A 30 24.97 18.41 -19.22
C LYS A 30 24.41 17.63 -20.42
N ALA A 31 24.79 16.36 -20.59
CA ALA A 31 24.21 15.51 -21.64
C ALA A 31 22.72 15.29 -21.42
N LEU A 32 22.29 14.99 -20.19
CA LEU A 32 20.86 14.85 -19.83
C LEU A 32 20.08 16.16 -19.98
N ASP A 33 20.72 17.29 -19.75
CA ASP A 33 20.11 18.63 -19.85
C ASP A 33 20.16 19.21 -21.27
N SER A 34 20.77 18.52 -22.22
CA SER A 34 20.97 19.01 -23.60
C SER A 34 19.67 19.14 -24.41
N GLY A 35 18.60 18.48 -23.96
CA GLY A 35 17.34 18.37 -24.72
C GLY A 35 17.39 17.36 -25.87
N ALA A 36 18.45 16.56 -25.97
CA ALA A 36 18.55 15.48 -26.95
C ALA A 36 17.54 14.36 -26.62
N GLU A 37 16.92 13.82 -27.65
CA GLU A 37 16.00 12.67 -27.49
C GLU A 37 16.75 11.42 -27.05
N THR A 38 18.00 11.25 -27.49
CA THR A 38 18.87 10.12 -27.13
C THR A 38 20.18 10.61 -26.54
N VAL A 39 20.49 10.15 -25.33
CA VAL A 39 21.76 10.36 -24.64
C VAL A 39 22.49 9.03 -24.59
N VAL A 40 23.59 8.91 -25.32
CA VAL A 40 24.42 7.71 -25.37
C VAL A 40 25.51 7.80 -24.32
N VAL A 41 25.49 6.87 -23.37
CA VAL A 41 26.59 6.64 -22.42
C VAL A 41 27.60 5.73 -23.12
N ASP A 42 28.56 6.36 -23.78
CA ASP A 42 29.51 5.67 -24.61
C ASP A 42 30.65 5.06 -23.78
N ALA A 43 31.25 3.98 -24.32
CA ALA A 43 32.33 3.29 -23.64
C ALA A 43 33.57 4.16 -23.52
N GLN A 44 34.19 4.17 -22.34
CA GLN A 44 35.41 4.88 -22.02
C GLN A 44 36.48 3.91 -21.49
N ALA A 45 37.68 4.41 -21.25
CA ALA A 45 38.79 3.59 -20.71
C ALA A 45 38.51 3.07 -19.27
N SER A 46 37.54 3.66 -18.56
CA SER A 46 37.12 3.24 -17.22
C SER A 46 35.66 3.59 -16.99
N ASP A 47 35.11 3.24 -15.80
CA ASP A 47 33.73 3.50 -15.42
C ASP A 47 33.38 5.00 -15.44
N TRP A 48 32.13 5.31 -15.78
CA TRP A 48 31.54 6.61 -15.58
C TRP A 48 31.23 6.81 -14.09
N VAL A 49 32.15 7.46 -13.36
CA VAL A 49 31.95 7.74 -11.93
C VAL A 49 31.15 9.02 -11.77
N VAL A 50 30.00 8.93 -11.07
CA VAL A 50 29.05 10.04 -10.95
C VAL A 50 28.49 10.18 -9.52
N GLU A 51 28.02 11.38 -9.20
CA GLU A 51 27.18 11.73 -8.08
C GLU A 51 25.70 11.72 -8.56
N PRO A 52 24.69 12.09 -7.73
CA PRO A 52 23.27 12.05 -8.14
C PRO A 52 22.99 12.77 -9.46
N LEU A 53 22.19 12.13 -10.31
CA LEU A 53 21.79 12.60 -11.63
C LEU A 53 20.27 12.80 -11.71
N LEU A 54 19.84 13.86 -12.39
CA LEU A 54 18.44 14.17 -12.65
C LEU A 54 18.09 13.84 -14.10
N VAL A 55 17.11 12.98 -14.28
CA VAL A 55 16.62 12.59 -15.61
C VAL A 55 15.51 13.53 -16.07
N ARG A 56 15.52 13.90 -17.36
CA ARG A 56 14.54 14.81 -17.96
C ARG A 56 13.46 14.05 -18.74
N SER A 57 12.35 14.71 -19.00
CA SER A 57 11.29 14.17 -19.87
C SER A 57 11.79 13.97 -21.29
N ASN A 58 11.22 12.99 -21.98
CA ASN A 58 11.50 12.65 -23.38
C ASN A 58 12.98 12.31 -23.63
N THR A 59 13.59 11.59 -22.68
CA THR A 59 15.01 11.23 -22.74
C THR A 59 15.16 9.70 -22.80
N ARG A 60 15.80 9.22 -23.84
CA ARG A 60 16.26 7.83 -23.97
C ARG A 60 17.76 7.77 -23.65
N ILE A 61 18.13 7.11 -22.54
CA ILE A 61 19.52 6.91 -22.12
C ILE A 61 19.96 5.53 -22.60
N VAL A 62 20.91 5.50 -23.51
CA VAL A 62 21.45 4.25 -24.10
C VAL A 62 22.85 4.00 -23.55
N PHE A 63 23.01 2.91 -22.82
CA PHE A 63 24.30 2.48 -22.28
C PHE A 63 24.96 1.52 -23.27
N GLU A 64 26.09 1.89 -23.86
CA GLU A 64 26.82 1.02 -24.77
C GLU A 64 27.32 -0.27 -24.08
N ASN A 65 27.65 -1.29 -24.86
CA ASN A 65 28.15 -2.54 -24.32
C ASN A 65 29.45 -2.33 -23.53
N GLY A 66 29.53 -2.95 -22.35
CA GLY A 66 30.69 -2.85 -21.45
C GLY A 66 30.68 -1.60 -20.55
N VAL A 67 29.73 -0.68 -20.72
CA VAL A 67 29.66 0.52 -19.90
C VAL A 67 29.24 0.18 -18.47
N THR A 68 29.94 0.76 -17.51
CA THR A 68 29.50 0.86 -16.11
C THR A 68 29.36 2.32 -15.72
N VAL A 69 28.16 2.70 -15.24
CA VAL A 69 27.94 3.95 -14.51
C VAL A 69 27.97 3.64 -13.02
N ARG A 70 28.94 4.23 -12.33
CA ARG A 70 29.23 3.93 -10.92
C ARG A 70 28.98 5.12 -10.01
N ALA A 71 28.29 4.91 -8.91
CA ALA A 71 28.19 5.89 -7.85
C ALA A 71 29.58 6.21 -7.27
N LYS A 72 29.93 7.49 -7.20
CA LYS A 72 31.22 7.95 -6.66
C LYS A 72 31.35 7.52 -5.20
N LYS A 73 32.43 6.81 -4.89
CA LYS A 73 32.74 6.39 -3.52
C LYS A 73 32.93 7.61 -2.61
N GLY A 74 32.37 7.55 -1.41
CA GLY A 74 32.41 8.67 -0.45
C GLY A 74 31.34 9.73 -0.66
N ALA A 75 30.67 9.77 -1.82
CA ALA A 75 29.46 10.55 -2.03
C ALA A 75 28.21 9.80 -1.50
N PHE A 76 27.02 10.24 -1.82
CA PHE A 76 25.75 9.60 -1.39
C PHE A 76 25.62 9.48 0.15
N LYS A 77 26.11 10.50 0.87
CA LYS A 77 26.04 10.55 2.35
C LYS A 77 24.64 10.91 2.86
N GLY A 78 23.86 11.60 2.04
CA GLY A 78 22.46 11.92 2.35
C GLY A 78 21.56 10.68 2.35
N ARG A 79 20.47 10.76 3.10
CA ARG A 79 19.51 9.65 3.17
C ARG A 79 18.73 9.46 1.87
N ASN A 80 18.59 10.51 1.07
CA ASN A 80 17.81 10.55 -0.16
C ASN A 80 18.68 10.79 -1.40
N ASP A 81 19.95 10.40 -1.35
CA ASP A 81 20.85 10.52 -2.48
C ASP A 81 20.61 9.36 -3.45
N ILE A 82 20.04 9.66 -4.59
CA ILE A 82 19.62 8.69 -5.60
C ILE A 82 20.54 8.82 -6.81
N LEU A 83 20.97 7.69 -7.39
CA LEU A 83 21.91 7.75 -8.51
C LEU A 83 21.25 8.31 -9.77
N PHE A 84 20.10 7.77 -10.20
CA PHE A 84 19.26 8.33 -11.26
C PHE A 84 17.86 8.67 -10.72
N SER A 85 17.53 9.94 -10.66
CA SER A 85 16.21 10.40 -10.21
C SER A 85 15.38 10.92 -11.39
N ALA A 86 14.28 10.21 -11.69
CA ALA A 86 13.23 10.65 -12.59
C ALA A 86 12.00 11.03 -11.75
N HIS A 87 11.73 12.32 -11.62
CA HIS A 87 10.64 12.85 -10.81
C HIS A 87 9.82 13.88 -11.60
N CYS A 88 8.50 13.71 -11.64
CA CYS A 88 7.57 14.54 -12.39
C CYS A 88 7.95 14.65 -13.89
N VAL A 89 8.34 13.55 -14.51
CA VAL A 89 8.79 13.50 -15.91
C VAL A 89 7.98 12.48 -16.72
N LYS A 90 8.11 12.53 -18.05
CA LYS A 90 7.45 11.59 -18.96
C LYS A 90 8.38 11.10 -20.05
N ASN A 91 8.07 9.90 -20.60
CA ASN A 91 8.76 9.27 -21.71
C ASN A 91 10.27 9.13 -21.42
N VAL A 92 10.59 8.26 -20.45
CA VAL A 92 11.98 8.04 -20.02
C VAL A 92 12.38 6.59 -20.33
N GLU A 93 13.50 6.42 -21.01
CA GLU A 93 14.04 5.08 -21.29
C GLU A 93 15.47 4.94 -20.76
N PHE A 94 15.75 3.78 -20.14
CA PHE A 94 17.08 3.30 -19.78
C PHE A 94 17.32 2.01 -20.55
N VAL A 95 18.20 2.03 -21.52
CA VAL A 95 18.40 0.91 -22.46
C VAL A 95 19.87 0.49 -22.49
N GLY A 96 20.16 -0.71 -22.02
CA GLY A 96 21.49 -1.30 -22.11
C GLY A 96 21.72 -2.00 -23.45
N GLN A 97 22.95 -1.94 -23.95
CA GLN A 97 23.45 -2.74 -25.07
C GLN A 97 24.49 -3.75 -24.54
N GLY A 98 24.25 -5.02 -24.77
CA GLY A 98 25.13 -6.08 -24.25
C GLY A 98 25.22 -6.06 -22.72
N ARG A 99 26.42 -5.93 -22.15
CA ARG A 99 26.63 -5.87 -20.69
C ARG A 99 26.76 -4.42 -20.23
N ALA A 100 25.66 -3.80 -19.89
CA ALA A 100 25.62 -2.45 -19.36
C ALA A 100 25.23 -2.48 -17.87
N ILE A 101 25.93 -1.71 -17.02
CA ILE A 101 25.82 -1.78 -15.56
C ILE A 101 25.58 -0.40 -14.95
N ILE A 102 24.60 -0.31 -14.06
CA ILE A 102 24.41 0.79 -13.10
C ILE A 102 24.78 0.23 -11.72
N ALA A 103 25.88 0.73 -11.14
CA ALA A 103 26.44 0.21 -9.91
C ALA A 103 26.55 1.26 -8.81
N MET A 104 26.19 0.89 -7.60
CA MET A 104 26.47 1.69 -6.39
C MET A 104 27.41 0.91 -5.44
N ASN A 105 27.48 1.32 -4.16
CA ASN A 105 28.51 0.82 -3.24
C ASN A 105 27.83 0.17 -2.01
N ALA A 106 27.11 -0.94 -2.19
CA ALA A 106 26.32 -1.59 -1.14
C ALA A 106 27.13 -1.93 0.12
N ASP A 107 28.37 -2.41 -0.03
CA ASP A 107 29.23 -2.76 1.11
C ASP A 107 29.53 -1.55 2.00
N ASP A 108 29.77 -0.39 1.37
CA ASP A 108 29.94 0.86 2.11
C ASP A 108 28.63 1.25 2.83
N TYR A 109 27.47 1.10 2.17
CA TYR A 109 26.17 1.50 2.70
C TYR A 109 25.66 0.57 3.82
N ARG A 110 26.12 -0.68 3.85
CA ARG A 110 25.87 -1.64 4.93
C ARG A 110 26.68 -1.33 6.19
N ASN A 111 27.75 -0.53 6.07
CA ASN A 111 28.57 -0.14 7.19
C ASN A 111 28.02 1.15 7.87
N PRO A 112 27.40 1.05 9.07
CA PRO A 112 26.78 2.19 9.76
C PRO A 112 27.80 3.22 10.25
N GLU A 113 29.07 2.87 10.37
CA GLU A 113 30.15 3.81 10.74
C GLU A 113 30.49 4.73 9.55
N SER A 114 30.36 4.23 8.34
CA SER A 114 30.68 4.97 7.10
C SER A 114 29.48 5.71 6.55
N TYR A 115 28.28 5.11 6.62
CA TYR A 115 27.04 5.63 6.07
C TYR A 115 25.87 5.48 7.01
N ARG A 116 25.13 6.55 7.20
CA ARG A 116 23.85 6.51 7.91
C ARG A 116 22.89 5.56 7.19
N PRO A 117 22.28 4.58 7.86
CA PRO A 117 21.26 3.72 7.25
C PRO A 117 20.15 4.51 6.57
N SER A 118 19.76 4.10 5.38
CA SER A 118 18.70 4.76 4.62
C SER A 118 18.02 3.80 3.64
N GLU A 119 16.71 3.76 3.68
CA GLU A 119 15.88 3.06 2.71
C GLU A 119 15.74 3.78 1.36
N PHE A 120 16.06 5.08 1.30
CA PHE A 120 15.82 5.95 0.13
C PHE A 120 17.05 6.20 -0.76
N ARG A 121 18.14 5.45 -0.61
CA ARG A 121 19.36 5.58 -1.40
C ARG A 121 19.31 4.64 -2.61
N HIS A 122 18.33 4.88 -3.50
CA HIS A 122 18.05 4.02 -4.63
C HIS A 122 19.05 4.19 -5.78
N ALA A 123 19.20 3.15 -6.64
CA ALA A 123 19.94 3.29 -7.87
C ALA A 123 19.10 4.02 -8.94
N ILE A 124 17.85 3.61 -9.14
CA ILE A 124 16.91 4.29 -10.03
C ILE A 124 15.64 4.59 -9.24
N ARG A 125 15.21 5.85 -9.25
CA ARG A 125 13.93 6.28 -8.70
C ARG A 125 13.03 6.83 -9.78
N LEU A 126 11.81 6.31 -9.86
CA LEU A 126 10.73 6.72 -10.74
C LEU A 126 9.57 7.20 -9.87
N GLU A 127 9.39 8.51 -9.75
CA GLU A 127 8.33 9.10 -8.93
C GLU A 127 7.50 10.08 -9.78
N GLN A 128 6.18 9.84 -9.86
CA GLN A 128 5.25 10.62 -10.68
C GLN A 128 5.67 10.65 -12.17
N VAL A 129 5.86 9.46 -12.75
CA VAL A 129 6.37 9.31 -14.11
C VAL A 129 5.33 8.62 -15.01
N THR A 130 5.22 9.11 -16.25
CA THR A 130 4.39 8.47 -17.28
C THR A 130 5.24 8.05 -18.47
N GLY A 131 5.10 6.79 -18.90
CA GLY A 131 5.86 6.25 -20.03
C GLY A 131 7.31 5.96 -19.64
N VAL A 132 7.58 4.76 -19.11
CA VAL A 132 8.93 4.33 -18.72
C VAL A 132 9.30 3.02 -19.41
N LYS A 133 10.55 2.94 -19.86
CA LYS A 133 11.18 1.68 -20.27
C LYS A 133 12.54 1.52 -19.61
N ILE A 134 12.74 0.39 -18.91
CA ILE A 134 14.07 -0.05 -18.44
C ILE A 134 14.36 -1.40 -19.07
N SER A 135 15.45 -1.55 -19.83
CA SER A 135 15.73 -2.80 -20.51
C SER A 135 17.20 -3.13 -20.65
N ASN A 136 17.52 -4.43 -20.58
CA ASN A 136 18.85 -5.00 -20.82
C ASN A 136 19.94 -4.37 -19.91
N LEU A 137 19.67 -4.20 -18.62
CA LEU A 137 20.58 -3.57 -17.66
C LEU A 137 20.84 -4.46 -16.45
N ILE A 138 22.04 -4.33 -15.90
CA ILE A 138 22.36 -4.80 -14.56
C ILE A 138 22.34 -3.59 -13.63
N VAL A 139 21.48 -3.61 -12.62
CA VAL A 139 21.36 -2.59 -11.57
C VAL A 139 21.81 -3.23 -10.27
N LYS A 140 22.84 -2.69 -9.62
CA LYS A 140 23.37 -3.36 -8.43
C LYS A 140 23.97 -2.44 -7.39
N GLY A 141 24.01 -2.94 -6.17
CA GLY A 141 24.73 -2.32 -5.07
C GLY A 141 24.11 -1.04 -4.53
N SER A 142 22.82 -0.83 -4.72
CA SER A 142 22.14 0.35 -4.17
C SER A 142 22.16 0.36 -2.64
N GLY A 143 22.12 1.55 -2.05
CA GLY A 143 22.01 1.73 -0.61
C GLY A 143 20.56 1.74 -0.09
N GLY A 144 19.61 1.52 -0.95
CA GLY A 144 18.19 1.31 -0.74
C GLY A 144 17.70 0.26 -1.73
N ASP A 145 16.72 0.61 -2.56
CA ASP A 145 16.20 -0.28 -3.59
C ASP A 145 17.01 -0.16 -4.89
N GLY A 146 17.12 -1.23 -5.65
CA GLY A 146 17.68 -1.18 -7.00
C GLY A 146 16.83 -0.27 -7.90
N ILE A 147 15.52 -0.52 -7.93
CA ILE A 147 14.54 0.30 -8.65
C ILE A 147 13.39 0.63 -7.70
N TYR A 148 13.09 1.91 -7.55
CA TYR A 148 11.95 2.40 -6.74
C TYR A 148 10.90 3.04 -7.65
N ILE A 149 9.65 2.66 -7.47
CA ILE A 149 8.51 3.12 -8.28
C ILE A 149 7.42 3.70 -7.37
N ASP A 150 7.07 4.98 -7.57
CA ASP A 150 5.90 5.61 -6.94
C ASP A 150 5.14 6.45 -7.97
N THR A 151 3.86 6.17 -8.15
CA THR A 151 2.97 6.89 -9.07
C THR A 151 3.47 6.82 -10.52
N LEU A 152 3.71 5.59 -11.00
CA LEU A 152 4.08 5.31 -12.38
C LEU A 152 2.85 4.94 -13.21
N VAL A 153 2.74 5.50 -14.41
CA VAL A 153 1.75 5.11 -15.42
C VAL A 153 2.48 4.69 -16.70
N ASP A 154 2.12 3.55 -17.26
CA ASP A 154 2.67 2.97 -18.49
C ASP A 154 4.18 2.66 -18.40
N GLY A 155 4.51 1.52 -17.76
CA GLY A 155 5.88 1.07 -17.50
C GLY A 155 6.21 -0.28 -18.12
N LEU A 156 7.43 -0.42 -18.65
CA LEU A 156 8.02 -1.69 -19.08
C LEU A 156 9.41 -1.85 -18.48
N ILE A 157 9.61 -2.93 -17.69
CA ILE A 157 10.91 -3.34 -17.17
C ILE A 157 11.18 -4.76 -17.72
N GLU A 158 12.17 -4.89 -18.56
CA GLU A 158 12.43 -6.17 -19.23
C GLU A 158 13.91 -6.50 -19.32
N ARG A 159 14.25 -7.76 -19.10
CA ARG A 159 15.64 -8.26 -19.15
C ARG A 159 16.59 -7.42 -18.27
N VAL A 160 16.15 -7.17 -17.04
CA VAL A 160 16.93 -6.47 -16.02
C VAL A 160 17.39 -7.46 -14.96
N ILE A 161 18.62 -7.34 -14.54
CA ILE A 161 19.14 -8.00 -13.34
C ILE A 161 19.29 -6.93 -12.27
N SER A 162 18.54 -7.03 -11.18
CA SER A 162 18.67 -6.16 -10.02
C SER A 162 19.18 -6.98 -8.85
N GLU A 163 20.43 -6.75 -8.44
CA GLU A 163 21.14 -7.64 -7.51
C GLU A 163 21.94 -6.87 -6.46
N ASP A 164 22.21 -7.53 -5.33
CA ASP A 164 23.10 -7.03 -4.26
C ASP A 164 22.69 -5.64 -3.74
N ASN A 165 21.39 -5.37 -3.67
CA ASN A 165 20.87 -4.13 -3.11
C ASN A 165 20.71 -4.23 -1.59
N VAL A 166 20.70 -3.07 -0.91
CA VAL A 166 20.63 -3.05 0.57
C VAL A 166 19.23 -3.32 1.09
N ARG A 167 18.17 -2.89 0.36
CA ARG A 167 16.78 -3.02 0.84
C ARG A 167 15.92 -3.92 -0.05
N GLN A 168 15.72 -3.56 -1.32
CA GLN A 168 14.87 -4.30 -2.26
C GLN A 168 15.55 -4.44 -3.63
N GLY A 169 15.23 -5.51 -4.37
CA GLY A 169 15.54 -5.56 -5.80
C GLY A 169 14.73 -4.51 -6.56
N ILE A 170 13.43 -4.49 -6.33
CA ILE A 170 12.50 -3.48 -6.84
C ILE A 170 11.37 -3.23 -5.84
N SER A 171 11.00 -1.97 -5.63
CA SER A 171 9.82 -1.55 -4.86
C SER A 171 8.77 -0.93 -5.78
N VAL A 172 7.50 -1.33 -5.58
CA VAL A 172 6.34 -0.81 -6.31
C VAL A 172 5.34 -0.27 -5.30
N VAL A 173 5.33 1.05 -5.12
CA VAL A 173 4.41 1.73 -4.19
C VAL A 173 3.08 2.04 -4.89
N SER A 174 3.13 2.64 -6.08
CA SER A 174 1.93 3.02 -6.80
C SER A 174 2.18 2.96 -8.31
N CYS A 175 1.38 2.19 -9.05
CA CYS A 175 1.53 2.07 -10.51
C CYS A 175 0.26 1.64 -11.22
N ARG A 176 0.18 2.01 -12.51
CA ARG A 176 -0.82 1.53 -13.47
C ARG A 176 -0.15 1.13 -14.78
N ASN A 177 -0.58 0.00 -15.37
CA ASN A 177 -0.04 -0.55 -16.62
C ASN A 177 1.47 -0.80 -16.54
N LEU A 178 1.91 -1.56 -15.53
CA LEU A 178 3.33 -1.94 -15.37
C LEU A 178 3.54 -3.38 -15.80
N THR A 179 4.47 -3.60 -16.73
CA THR A 179 4.98 -4.93 -17.10
C THR A 179 6.42 -5.10 -16.63
N ILE A 180 6.68 -6.15 -15.85
CA ILE A 180 8.01 -6.60 -15.42
C ILE A 180 8.19 -7.99 -15.99
N ARG A 181 9.13 -8.18 -16.92
CA ARG A 181 9.31 -9.50 -17.55
C ARG A 181 10.75 -9.86 -17.81
N ASP A 182 11.03 -11.17 -17.79
CA ASP A 182 12.34 -11.73 -18.10
C ASP A 182 13.46 -11.15 -17.20
N CYS A 183 13.14 -10.83 -15.93
CA CYS A 183 14.01 -10.15 -14.98
C CYS A 183 14.52 -11.09 -13.89
N VAL A 184 15.62 -10.69 -13.26
CA VAL A 184 16.18 -11.35 -12.07
C VAL A 184 16.31 -10.34 -10.94
N PHE A 185 15.74 -10.65 -9.77
CA PHE A 185 15.83 -9.87 -8.55
C PHE A 185 16.47 -10.73 -7.46
N ALA A 186 17.73 -10.46 -7.14
CA ALA A 186 18.50 -11.43 -6.36
C ALA A 186 19.46 -10.80 -5.34
N THR A 187 19.84 -11.60 -4.36
CA THR A 187 20.92 -11.33 -3.39
C THR A 187 20.80 -10.03 -2.62
N THR A 188 19.59 -9.50 -2.48
CA THR A 188 19.29 -8.30 -1.67
C THR A 188 19.54 -8.58 -0.20
N SER A 189 20.31 -7.72 0.49
CA SER A 189 20.62 -7.90 1.91
C SER A 189 21.08 -6.61 2.59
N GLY A 190 20.68 -6.39 3.84
CA GLY A 190 21.13 -5.25 4.65
C GLY A 190 20.01 -4.65 5.50
N MET A 191 19.04 -4.00 4.89
CA MET A 191 17.92 -3.36 5.59
C MET A 191 16.59 -4.06 5.23
N PRO A 192 15.78 -4.46 6.22
CA PRO A 192 14.46 -5.03 5.96
C PRO A 192 13.58 -4.13 5.07
N PRO A 193 12.68 -4.77 4.27
CA PRO A 193 12.33 -6.19 4.24
C PRO A 193 13.28 -7.09 3.42
N GLN A 194 14.23 -6.57 2.65
CA GLN A 194 15.27 -7.32 1.90
C GLN A 194 14.67 -8.27 0.86
N SER A 195 13.59 -7.87 0.20
CA SER A 195 12.86 -8.70 -0.76
C SER A 195 13.40 -8.57 -2.18
N GLY A 196 13.09 -9.56 -3.02
CA GLY A 196 13.33 -9.45 -4.46
C GLY A 196 12.44 -8.38 -5.08
N ILE A 197 11.13 -8.48 -4.86
CA ILE A 197 10.15 -7.44 -5.16
C ILE A 197 9.28 -7.17 -3.94
N ASP A 198 8.94 -5.90 -3.72
CA ASP A 198 8.02 -5.45 -2.70
C ASP A 198 6.93 -4.58 -3.34
N ILE A 199 5.68 -5.05 -3.26
CA ILE A 199 4.49 -4.30 -3.68
C ILE A 199 3.86 -3.73 -2.41
N GLU A 200 4.26 -2.51 -2.06
CA GLU A 200 3.96 -1.88 -0.78
C GLU A 200 3.34 -0.49 -0.98
N PRO A 201 2.04 -0.39 -1.29
CA PRO A 201 1.34 0.90 -1.29
C PRO A 201 1.46 1.58 0.07
N ASP A 202 1.76 2.88 0.06
CA ASP A 202 1.93 3.67 1.27
C ASP A 202 0.61 4.09 1.91
N GLY A 203 -0.50 4.05 1.16
CA GLY A 203 -1.81 4.44 1.67
C GLY A 203 -2.94 4.26 0.68
N ALA A 204 -4.16 4.47 1.16
CA ALA A 204 -5.39 4.20 0.41
C ALA A 204 -5.54 4.96 -0.93
N ARG A 205 -4.77 6.03 -1.14
CA ARG A 205 -4.74 6.79 -2.39
C ARG A 205 -3.90 6.12 -3.49
N ASP A 206 -2.98 5.24 -3.10
CA ASP A 206 -2.08 4.58 -4.02
C ASP A 206 -2.83 3.50 -4.80
N PHE A 207 -2.32 3.17 -5.95
CA PHE A 207 -2.97 2.25 -6.87
C PHE A 207 -1.97 1.22 -7.42
N VAL A 208 -2.42 -0.02 -7.53
CA VAL A 208 -1.68 -1.13 -8.11
C VAL A 208 -2.60 -1.79 -9.14
N GLU A 209 -2.65 -1.19 -10.34
CA GLU A 209 -3.62 -1.55 -11.37
C GLU A 209 -2.93 -2.05 -12.64
N ASN A 210 -3.39 -3.18 -13.17
CA ASN A 210 -2.91 -3.80 -14.40
C ASN A 210 -1.38 -4.02 -14.38
N VAL A 211 -0.91 -4.76 -13.35
CA VAL A 211 0.51 -5.13 -13.18
C VAL A 211 0.71 -6.55 -13.69
N LEU A 212 1.68 -6.74 -14.58
CA LEU A 212 2.13 -8.05 -15.06
C LEU A 212 3.58 -8.29 -14.63
N ILE A 213 3.81 -9.40 -13.93
CA ILE A 213 5.13 -9.92 -13.57
C ILE A 213 5.26 -11.28 -14.25
N GLU A 214 6.15 -11.41 -15.22
CA GLU A 214 6.21 -12.61 -16.06
C GLU A 214 7.64 -13.09 -16.28
N ASN A 215 7.84 -14.42 -16.26
CA ASN A 215 9.12 -15.07 -16.52
C ASN A 215 10.28 -14.56 -15.63
N CYS A 216 9.99 -14.12 -14.41
CA CYS A 216 10.98 -13.53 -13.51
C CYS A 216 11.54 -14.55 -12.51
N ILE A 217 12.75 -14.25 -12.03
CA ILE A 217 13.45 -15.03 -11.00
C ILE A 217 13.65 -14.15 -9.77
N PHE A 218 13.26 -14.66 -8.60
CA PHE A 218 13.45 -14.01 -7.30
C PHE A 218 14.25 -14.95 -6.40
N ALA A 219 15.55 -14.67 -6.23
CA ALA A 219 16.45 -15.67 -5.66
C ALA A 219 17.48 -15.12 -4.67
N GLY A 220 17.75 -15.87 -3.60
CA GLY A 220 18.85 -15.60 -2.67
C GLY A 220 18.72 -14.30 -1.87
N ASN A 221 17.53 -13.73 -1.77
CA ASN A 221 17.29 -12.51 -1.00
C ASN A 221 17.27 -12.82 0.51
N ALA A 222 17.78 -11.91 1.33
CA ALA A 222 17.81 -12.10 2.78
C ALA A 222 16.42 -11.91 3.46
N GLY A 223 15.45 -11.41 2.73
CA GLY A 223 14.03 -11.34 3.08
C GLY A 223 13.18 -12.32 2.28
N TRP A 224 12.14 -11.82 1.65
CA TRP A 224 11.21 -12.62 0.84
C TRP A 224 11.56 -12.57 -0.65
N GLY A 225 11.10 -13.57 -1.41
CA GLY A 225 11.22 -13.53 -2.86
C GLY A 225 10.26 -12.50 -3.47
N ILE A 226 8.98 -12.73 -3.27
CA ILE A 226 7.89 -11.82 -3.67
C ILE A 226 7.13 -11.40 -2.43
N ASP A 227 6.98 -10.09 -2.24
CA ASP A 227 6.26 -9.50 -1.12
C ASP A 227 5.09 -8.64 -1.62
N PHE A 228 3.90 -8.95 -1.11
CA PHE A 228 2.71 -8.09 -1.20
C PHE A 228 2.40 -7.57 0.19
N HIS A 229 2.55 -6.28 0.41
CA HIS A 229 2.26 -5.61 1.66
C HIS A 229 1.16 -4.57 1.45
N LEU A 230 -0.10 -5.04 1.40
CA LEU A 230 -1.26 -4.24 1.00
C LEU A 230 -2.06 -3.66 2.16
N ASP A 231 -1.58 -3.76 3.39
CA ASP A 231 -2.35 -3.41 4.60
C ASP A 231 -2.53 -1.89 4.82
N ASN A 232 -1.85 -1.06 4.05
CA ASN A 232 -2.09 0.38 3.99
C ASN A 232 -3.26 0.76 3.05
N LEU A 233 -3.71 -0.17 2.19
CA LEU A 233 -4.91 0.01 1.38
C LEU A 233 -6.18 -0.25 2.19
N ASN A 234 -7.30 0.23 1.68
CA ASN A 234 -8.62 0.02 2.29
C ASN A 234 -9.73 -0.08 1.22
N HIS A 235 -10.98 -0.24 1.65
CA HIS A 235 -12.13 -0.39 0.75
C HIS A 235 -12.37 0.82 -0.19
N ASN A 236 -11.75 1.97 0.07
CA ASN A 236 -11.78 3.15 -0.81
C ASN A 236 -10.63 3.18 -1.80
N SER A 237 -9.66 2.29 -1.66
CA SER A 237 -8.57 2.18 -2.63
C SER A 237 -9.09 1.70 -3.98
N LEU A 238 -8.39 2.08 -5.04
CA LEU A 238 -8.67 1.54 -6.37
C LEU A 238 -8.46 0.02 -6.39
N PRO A 239 -9.09 -0.72 -7.33
CA PRO A 239 -8.92 -2.16 -7.40
C PRO A 239 -7.45 -2.55 -7.60
N VAL A 240 -6.98 -3.53 -6.82
CA VAL A 240 -5.65 -4.12 -7.03
C VAL A 240 -5.75 -5.18 -8.10
N THR A 241 -4.99 -5.05 -9.19
CA THR A 241 -4.98 -6.04 -10.27
C THR A 241 -3.55 -6.40 -10.64
N VAL A 242 -3.13 -7.63 -10.23
CA VAL A 242 -1.77 -8.12 -10.46
C VAL A 242 -1.80 -9.54 -11.00
N ARG A 243 -0.95 -9.83 -11.98
CA ARG A 243 -0.71 -11.18 -12.52
C ARG A 243 0.76 -11.52 -12.38
N VAL A 244 1.05 -12.66 -11.74
CA VAL A 244 2.40 -13.22 -11.58
C VAL A 244 2.44 -14.55 -12.34
N LEU A 245 3.14 -14.58 -13.45
CA LEU A 245 3.11 -15.69 -14.40
C LEU A 245 4.49 -16.29 -14.61
N ASN A 246 4.59 -17.62 -14.65
CA ASN A 246 5.81 -18.34 -15.04
C ASN A 246 7.07 -17.97 -14.22
N CYS A 247 6.89 -17.56 -12.95
CA CYS A 247 7.98 -17.09 -12.11
C CYS A 247 8.63 -18.22 -11.30
N LYS A 248 9.92 -18.06 -10.99
CA LYS A 248 10.69 -18.94 -10.11
C LYS A 248 11.12 -18.18 -8.86
N VAL A 249 10.88 -18.75 -7.69
CA VAL A 249 11.17 -18.10 -6.40
C VAL A 249 11.90 -19.08 -5.50
N TYR A 250 13.21 -18.86 -5.27
CA TYR A 250 13.99 -19.84 -4.53
C TYR A 250 15.16 -19.26 -3.74
N GLY A 251 15.59 -20.01 -2.70
CA GLY A 251 16.78 -19.66 -1.92
C GLY A 251 16.67 -18.38 -1.11
N ASN A 252 15.50 -17.79 -0.98
CA ASN A 252 15.29 -16.60 -0.15
C ASN A 252 15.25 -17.01 1.33
N ARG A 253 15.79 -16.17 2.22
CA ARG A 253 15.88 -16.50 3.65
C ARG A 253 14.52 -16.47 4.35
N GLY A 254 13.60 -15.64 3.91
CA GLY A 254 12.22 -15.56 4.37
C GLY A 254 11.29 -16.53 3.64
N ALA A 255 10.01 -16.22 3.58
CA ALA A 255 9.07 -16.93 2.72
C ALA A 255 9.40 -16.74 1.23
N GLY A 256 9.07 -17.74 0.40
CA GLY A 256 9.17 -17.56 -1.03
C GLY A 256 8.24 -16.45 -1.52
N VAL A 257 6.94 -16.60 -1.24
CA VAL A 257 5.92 -15.58 -1.49
C VAL A 257 5.26 -15.21 -0.16
N ARG A 258 5.26 -13.92 0.19
CA ARG A 258 4.40 -13.34 1.23
C ARG A 258 3.28 -12.57 0.55
N PHE A 259 2.05 -12.96 0.82
CA PHE A 259 0.86 -12.27 0.37
C PHE A 259 0.13 -11.72 1.60
N ASP A 260 0.31 -10.44 1.88
CA ASP A 260 -0.26 -9.77 3.04
C ASP A 260 -1.34 -8.78 2.59
N ALA A 261 -2.59 -9.23 2.61
CA ALA A 261 -3.74 -8.41 2.27
C ALA A 261 -4.14 -7.47 3.43
N ALA A 262 -5.05 -6.56 3.17
CA ALA A 262 -5.43 -5.54 4.16
C ALA A 262 -6.30 -6.04 5.33
N GLY A 263 -6.64 -7.31 5.40
CA GLY A 263 -7.34 -8.03 6.48
C GLY A 263 -8.51 -7.38 7.20
N ARG A 264 -8.37 -6.12 7.53
CA ARG A 264 -9.42 -5.32 8.19
C ARG A 264 -10.39 -4.71 7.19
N TYR A 265 -9.95 -4.50 5.94
CA TYR A 265 -10.75 -3.93 4.86
C TYR A 265 -10.86 -4.88 3.70
N PRO A 266 -12.03 -5.09 3.15
CA PRO A 266 -12.17 -5.75 1.87
C PRO A 266 -11.55 -4.84 0.78
N LEU A 267 -10.47 -5.29 0.19
CA LEU A 267 -9.92 -4.70 -1.01
C LEU A 267 -10.71 -5.17 -2.24
N ARG A 268 -10.68 -4.39 -3.29
CA ARG A 268 -11.28 -4.76 -4.58
C ARG A 268 -10.21 -5.22 -5.55
N GLY A 269 -10.59 -6.04 -6.52
CA GLY A 269 -9.70 -6.48 -7.60
C GLY A 269 -9.39 -7.97 -7.55
N ASN A 270 -8.26 -8.32 -8.10
CA ASN A 270 -7.80 -9.72 -8.18
C ASN A 270 -6.28 -9.81 -8.27
N VAL A 271 -5.73 -10.86 -7.68
CA VAL A 271 -4.33 -11.26 -7.85
C VAL A 271 -4.29 -12.69 -8.34
N LEU A 272 -3.53 -12.93 -9.42
CA LEU A 272 -3.35 -14.25 -10.02
C LEU A 272 -1.88 -14.64 -9.94
N PHE A 273 -1.62 -15.84 -9.39
CA PHE A 273 -0.37 -16.57 -9.58
C PHE A 273 -0.65 -17.75 -10.51
N GLU A 274 0.07 -17.85 -11.63
CA GLU A 274 -0.10 -18.94 -12.59
C GLU A 274 1.26 -19.50 -13.03
N ASN A 275 1.37 -20.83 -13.03
CA ASN A 275 2.57 -21.55 -13.46
C ASN A 275 3.86 -21.10 -12.74
N CYS A 276 3.77 -20.80 -11.44
CA CYS A 276 4.91 -20.41 -10.62
C CYS A 276 5.49 -21.59 -9.85
N HIS A 277 6.81 -21.61 -9.69
CA HIS A 277 7.52 -22.60 -8.88
C HIS A 277 8.26 -21.91 -7.73
N VAL A 278 7.87 -22.24 -6.51
CA VAL A 278 8.40 -21.67 -5.27
C VAL A 278 9.06 -22.78 -4.45
N SER A 279 10.38 -22.74 -4.27
CA SER A 279 11.13 -23.86 -3.67
C SER A 279 12.37 -23.41 -2.89
N GLY A 280 12.79 -24.23 -1.92
CA GLY A 280 14.09 -24.06 -1.25
C GLY A 280 14.27 -22.74 -0.52
N ASN A 281 13.19 -22.11 -0.03
CA ASN A 281 13.23 -20.89 0.75
C ASN A 281 13.42 -21.19 2.24
N GLY A 282 13.93 -20.26 3.03
CA GLY A 282 14.17 -20.42 4.47
C GLY A 282 12.90 -20.39 5.32
N GLY A 283 11.84 -19.77 4.81
CA GLY A 283 10.50 -19.75 5.37
C GLY A 283 9.52 -20.64 4.61
N PRO A 284 8.18 -20.51 4.84
CA PRO A 284 7.19 -21.22 4.06
C PRO A 284 7.29 -20.83 2.58
N ALA A 285 7.02 -21.78 1.69
CA ALA A 285 6.98 -21.47 0.26
C ALA A 285 5.93 -20.38 -0.03
N LEU A 286 4.75 -20.49 0.61
CA LEU A 286 3.68 -19.49 0.51
C LEU A 286 3.18 -19.10 1.91
N LEU A 287 3.23 -17.81 2.22
CA LEU A 287 2.67 -17.20 3.42
C LEU A 287 1.51 -16.25 3.02
N ILE A 288 0.29 -16.63 3.37
CA ILE A 288 -0.88 -15.78 3.15
C ILE A 288 -1.27 -15.15 4.49
N ARG A 289 -1.37 -13.83 4.53
CA ARG A 289 -1.77 -13.08 5.72
C ARG A 289 -2.99 -12.22 5.43
N ARG A 290 -3.92 -12.20 6.36
CA ARG A 290 -5.05 -11.25 6.38
C ARG A 290 -5.92 -11.23 5.10
N GLN A 291 -5.90 -12.30 4.30
CA GLN A 291 -6.80 -12.46 3.16
C GLN A 291 -8.19 -12.88 3.66
N THR A 292 -9.23 -12.15 3.30
CA THR A 292 -10.60 -12.38 3.77
C THR A 292 -11.55 -12.69 2.62
N ALA A 293 -12.62 -13.42 2.93
CA ALA A 293 -13.56 -13.92 1.93
C ALA A 293 -14.32 -12.82 1.15
N ASP A 294 -14.46 -11.65 1.75
CA ASP A 294 -15.12 -10.47 1.18
C ASP A 294 -14.13 -9.49 0.51
N SER A 295 -12.84 -9.84 0.50
CA SER A 295 -11.79 -9.04 -0.12
C SER A 295 -11.59 -9.39 -1.60
N MET A 296 -10.59 -8.76 -2.25
CA MET A 296 -10.16 -9.10 -3.60
C MET A 296 -9.92 -10.60 -3.74
N SER A 297 -10.10 -11.14 -4.94
CA SER A 297 -9.85 -12.56 -5.19
C SER A 297 -8.35 -12.84 -5.30
N LEU A 298 -7.90 -13.92 -4.65
CA LEU A 298 -6.58 -14.52 -4.83
C LEU A 298 -6.73 -15.83 -5.59
N LYS A 299 -6.30 -15.87 -6.84
CA LYS A 299 -6.29 -17.08 -7.65
C LYS A 299 -4.87 -17.63 -7.75
N ILE A 300 -4.71 -18.92 -7.44
CA ILE A 300 -3.47 -19.68 -7.57
C ILE A 300 -3.74 -20.85 -8.53
N LYS A 301 -3.06 -20.84 -9.67
CA LYS A 301 -3.30 -21.81 -10.73
C LYS A 301 -1.99 -22.45 -11.20
N ASP A 302 -2.00 -23.77 -11.33
CA ASP A 302 -0.88 -24.58 -11.87
C ASP A 302 0.49 -24.27 -11.20
N CYS A 303 0.46 -23.91 -9.91
CA CYS A 303 1.64 -23.55 -9.12
C CYS A 303 2.16 -24.74 -8.30
N VAL A 304 3.48 -24.76 -8.09
CA VAL A 304 4.17 -25.72 -7.23
C VAL A 304 4.81 -24.98 -6.06
N PHE A 305 4.45 -25.39 -4.84
CA PHE A 305 5.04 -24.92 -3.59
C PHE A 305 5.81 -26.06 -2.95
N ASP A 306 7.10 -25.88 -2.75
CA ASP A 306 8.01 -26.95 -2.37
C ASP A 306 8.86 -26.58 -1.15
N GLY A 307 8.81 -27.40 -0.12
CA GLY A 307 9.58 -27.26 1.11
C GLY A 307 9.04 -26.22 2.10
N CYS A 308 9.39 -26.41 3.35
CA CYS A 308 8.98 -25.54 4.47
C CYS A 308 10.13 -24.75 5.09
N GLY A 309 11.35 -24.88 4.57
CA GLY A 309 12.54 -24.23 5.11
C GLY A 309 12.75 -24.57 6.59
N SER A 310 13.03 -23.57 7.41
CA SER A 310 13.16 -23.69 8.87
C SER A 310 11.81 -23.66 9.61
N THR A 311 10.70 -23.60 8.87
CA THR A 311 9.34 -23.54 9.42
C THR A 311 8.67 -24.90 9.40
N SER A 312 7.48 -25.02 10.01
CA SER A 312 6.74 -26.27 10.06
C SER A 312 5.81 -26.50 8.86
N ASP A 313 5.61 -25.49 8.01
CA ASP A 313 4.54 -25.49 7.02
C ASP A 313 5.01 -25.03 5.65
N VAL A 314 4.60 -25.74 4.58
CA VAL A 314 4.88 -25.32 3.19
C VAL A 314 3.99 -24.15 2.80
N VAL A 315 2.68 -24.26 3.06
CA VAL A 315 1.71 -23.17 2.91
C VAL A 315 1.20 -22.78 4.28
N ARG A 316 1.43 -21.53 4.67
CA ARG A 316 0.99 -21.00 5.96
C ARG A 316 -0.01 -19.88 5.74
N VAL A 317 -1.16 -19.99 6.42
CA VAL A 317 -2.17 -18.95 6.48
C VAL A 317 -2.24 -18.36 7.88
N GLN A 318 -2.14 -17.04 7.98
CA GLN A 318 -2.28 -16.26 9.21
C GLN A 318 -3.39 -15.22 9.03
N ASN A 319 -4.57 -15.52 9.56
CA ASN A 319 -5.71 -14.62 9.53
C ASN A 319 -5.96 -14.05 10.94
N SER A 320 -5.32 -12.93 11.25
CA SER A 320 -5.39 -12.29 12.57
C SER A 320 -6.67 -11.47 12.79
N GLY A 321 -7.47 -11.26 11.75
CA GLY A 321 -8.73 -10.50 11.82
C GLY A 321 -9.93 -11.42 12.09
N TYR A 322 -11.02 -10.83 12.55
CA TYR A 322 -12.29 -11.51 12.85
C TYR A 322 -13.11 -11.88 11.59
N ARG A 323 -12.68 -11.44 10.41
CA ARG A 323 -13.31 -11.80 9.12
C ARG A 323 -12.87 -13.21 8.68
N PRO A 324 -13.75 -13.99 8.06
CA PRO A 324 -13.38 -15.31 7.56
C PRO A 324 -12.24 -15.26 6.56
N PHE A 325 -11.27 -16.16 6.69
CA PHE A 325 -10.29 -16.39 5.63
C PHE A 325 -10.98 -16.93 4.37
N GLY A 326 -10.64 -16.39 3.20
CA GLY A 326 -11.21 -16.85 1.94
C GLY A 326 -11.03 -15.90 0.77
N GLY A 327 -11.95 -15.99 -0.20
CA GLY A 327 -11.77 -15.31 -1.50
C GLY A 327 -10.61 -15.92 -2.29
N VAL A 328 -10.34 -17.23 -2.12
CA VAL A 328 -9.19 -17.93 -2.69
C VAL A 328 -9.65 -19.03 -3.64
N SER A 329 -9.07 -19.09 -4.83
CA SER A 329 -9.27 -20.18 -5.80
C SER A 329 -7.95 -20.93 -6.02
N LEU A 330 -7.99 -22.25 -5.90
CA LEU A 330 -6.85 -23.16 -6.00
C LEU A 330 -7.09 -24.15 -7.14
N GLU A 331 -6.44 -23.96 -8.28
CA GLU A 331 -6.60 -24.80 -9.47
C GLU A 331 -5.24 -25.42 -9.86
N GLY A 332 -5.14 -26.73 -9.95
CA GLY A 332 -3.89 -27.42 -10.34
C GLY A 332 -2.71 -27.20 -9.38
N VAL A 333 -2.97 -26.79 -8.14
CA VAL A 333 -1.93 -26.46 -7.16
C VAL A 333 -1.31 -27.71 -6.56
N THR A 334 0.02 -27.81 -6.61
CA THR A 334 0.79 -28.90 -6.00
C THR A 334 1.60 -28.37 -4.81
N VAL A 335 1.49 -29.08 -3.67
CA VAL A 335 2.28 -28.81 -2.46
C VAL A 335 3.18 -30.00 -2.18
N ARG A 336 4.50 -29.82 -2.26
CA ARG A 336 5.50 -30.84 -1.93
C ARG A 336 5.95 -30.64 -0.49
N ALA A 337 5.70 -31.65 0.34
CA ALA A 337 5.99 -31.59 1.77
C ALA A 337 6.83 -32.79 2.19
N ASP A 338 8.05 -32.56 2.65
CA ASP A 338 8.87 -33.58 3.27
C ASP A 338 8.26 -34.13 4.56
N SER A 339 8.81 -35.22 5.10
CA SER A 339 8.27 -35.91 6.26
C SER A 339 8.11 -35.03 7.52
N GLY A 340 8.93 -33.97 7.66
CA GLY A 340 8.89 -33.03 8.76
C GLY A 340 7.98 -31.81 8.54
N CYS A 341 7.47 -31.61 7.32
CA CYS A 341 6.68 -30.43 6.96
C CYS A 341 5.17 -30.74 6.98
N LYS A 342 4.38 -29.78 7.47
CA LYS A 342 2.94 -29.77 7.22
C LYS A 342 2.68 -29.16 5.85
N PRO A 343 1.85 -29.79 4.99
CA PRO A 343 1.52 -29.19 3.69
C PRO A 343 0.85 -27.83 3.82
N PHE A 344 -0.01 -27.68 4.85
CA PHE A 344 -0.83 -26.50 5.07
C PHE A 344 -1.07 -26.28 6.57
N SER A 345 -1.08 -25.02 7.00
CA SER A 345 -1.57 -24.60 8.31
C SER A 345 -2.41 -23.34 8.24
N LEU A 346 -3.42 -23.26 9.09
CA LEU A 346 -4.24 -22.06 9.32
C LEU A 346 -4.15 -21.66 10.79
N SER A 347 -3.71 -20.44 11.04
CA SER A 347 -3.89 -19.73 12.29
C SER A 347 -4.88 -18.59 12.06
N SER A 348 -6.00 -18.59 12.78
CA SER A 348 -7.05 -17.58 12.61
C SER A 348 -7.51 -17.04 13.96
N PHE A 349 -8.13 -15.86 13.92
CA PHE A 349 -8.85 -15.31 15.05
C PHE A 349 -9.94 -16.33 15.50
N PRO A 350 -10.13 -16.54 16.81
CA PRO A 350 -11.13 -17.49 17.29
C PRO A 350 -12.53 -17.21 16.72
N GLY A 351 -13.11 -18.20 16.04
CA GLY A 351 -14.43 -18.08 15.42
C GLY A 351 -14.48 -17.39 14.05
N ALA A 352 -13.39 -16.82 13.54
CA ALA A 352 -13.38 -16.20 12.21
C ALA A 352 -13.67 -17.22 11.09
N GLY A 353 -13.14 -18.44 11.22
CA GLY A 353 -13.40 -19.52 10.28
C GLY A 353 -12.93 -19.27 8.84
N THR A 354 -13.54 -19.99 7.91
CA THR A 354 -13.22 -19.93 6.48
C THR A 354 -14.48 -19.84 5.62
N LYS A 355 -14.40 -19.15 4.49
CA LYS A 355 -15.52 -19.00 3.55
C LYS A 355 -14.99 -18.69 2.14
N ASP A 356 -15.74 -19.10 1.10
CA ASP A 356 -15.43 -18.79 -0.31
C ASP A 356 -13.99 -19.19 -0.73
N ILE A 357 -13.62 -20.45 -0.44
CA ILE A 357 -12.41 -21.10 -0.94
C ILE A 357 -12.84 -22.19 -1.90
N THR A 358 -12.31 -22.19 -3.12
CA THR A 358 -12.67 -23.14 -4.18
C THR A 358 -11.48 -23.94 -4.67
N GLY A 359 -11.75 -25.10 -5.30
CA GLY A 359 -10.74 -26.01 -5.84
C GLY A 359 -10.08 -26.88 -4.77
N GLY A 360 -8.77 -26.89 -4.70
CA GLY A 360 -8.01 -27.67 -3.72
C GLY A 360 -6.53 -27.78 -4.04
N ILE A 361 -5.81 -28.53 -3.20
CA ILE A 361 -4.38 -28.77 -3.34
C ILE A 361 -4.09 -30.26 -3.51
N THR A 362 -3.13 -30.61 -4.38
CA THR A 362 -2.53 -31.94 -4.44
C THR A 362 -1.27 -31.96 -3.59
N VAL A 363 -1.29 -32.72 -2.52
CA VAL A 363 -0.10 -32.92 -1.66
C VAL A 363 0.72 -34.08 -2.19
N GLU A 364 2.00 -33.81 -2.45
CA GLU A 364 3.00 -34.83 -2.78
C GLU A 364 3.91 -35.05 -1.56
N ARG A 365 3.99 -36.32 -1.09
CA ARG A 365 4.84 -36.70 0.03
C ARG A 365 5.34 -38.13 -0.17
N ASN A 366 6.63 -38.36 -0.12
CA ASN A 366 7.26 -39.68 -0.27
C ASN A 366 6.75 -40.44 -1.52
N GLY A 367 6.63 -39.74 -2.66
CA GLY A 367 6.13 -40.29 -3.91
C GLY A 367 4.60 -40.55 -3.98
N LEU A 368 3.89 -40.30 -2.90
CA LEU A 368 2.43 -40.41 -2.87
C LEU A 368 1.78 -39.05 -3.17
N ARG A 369 0.69 -39.11 -3.92
CA ARG A 369 -0.13 -37.92 -4.27
C ARG A 369 -1.51 -38.04 -3.68
N LYS A 370 -1.96 -37.01 -2.98
CA LYS A 370 -3.32 -36.97 -2.40
C LYS A 370 -3.93 -35.60 -2.63
N PHE A 371 -5.14 -35.57 -3.20
CA PHE A 371 -5.92 -34.36 -3.35
C PHE A 371 -6.66 -34.01 -2.05
N HIS A 372 -6.66 -32.74 -1.69
CA HIS A 372 -7.39 -32.17 -0.56
C HIS A 372 -8.32 -31.07 -1.08
N SER A 373 -9.63 -31.33 -0.93
CA SER A 373 -10.68 -30.41 -1.38
C SER A 373 -10.77 -29.16 -0.48
N ALA A 374 -10.87 -27.99 -1.07
CA ALA A 374 -11.14 -26.75 -0.36
C ALA A 374 -12.53 -26.77 0.29
N ALA A 375 -13.53 -27.40 -0.36
CA ALA A 375 -14.88 -27.50 0.19
C ALA A 375 -14.90 -28.29 1.53
N ASP A 376 -14.14 -29.39 1.61
CA ASP A 376 -14.02 -30.17 2.86
C ASP A 376 -13.33 -29.34 3.96
N PHE A 377 -12.38 -28.50 3.59
CA PHE A 377 -11.69 -27.64 4.53
C PHE A 377 -12.61 -26.53 5.08
N VAL A 378 -13.38 -25.88 4.21
CA VAL A 378 -14.38 -24.85 4.59
C VAL A 378 -15.45 -25.45 5.49
N ALA A 379 -15.97 -26.63 5.14
CA ALA A 379 -17.00 -27.33 5.96
C ALA A 379 -16.53 -27.66 7.39
N LYS A 380 -15.21 -27.89 7.57
CA LYS A 380 -14.62 -28.19 8.90
C LYS A 380 -14.30 -26.94 9.71
N ASN A 381 -14.24 -25.77 9.07
CA ASN A 381 -13.83 -24.49 9.70
C ASN A 381 -14.85 -23.37 9.42
N PRO A 382 -16.15 -23.53 9.72
CA PRO A 382 -17.16 -22.51 9.43
C PRO A 382 -16.96 -21.28 10.32
N PRO A 383 -17.35 -20.08 9.85
CA PRO A 383 -17.36 -18.88 10.68
C PRO A 383 -18.36 -19.00 11.83
N SER A 384 -18.03 -18.44 12.98
CA SER A 384 -18.96 -18.32 14.11
C SER A 384 -20.09 -17.34 13.77
N PRO A 385 -21.36 -17.69 14.00
CA PRO A 385 -22.49 -16.81 13.79
C PRO A 385 -22.39 -15.47 14.56
N GLY A 386 -21.74 -15.46 15.72
CA GLY A 386 -21.57 -14.25 16.54
C GLY A 386 -20.66 -13.18 15.92
N LEU A 387 -19.80 -13.54 14.96
CA LEU A 387 -18.94 -12.58 14.25
C LEU A 387 -19.52 -12.09 12.92
N ALA A 388 -20.62 -12.68 12.43
CA ALA A 388 -21.21 -12.33 11.14
C ALA A 388 -21.59 -10.84 11.01
N PRO A 389 -22.11 -10.13 12.04
CA PRO A 389 -22.43 -8.71 11.94
C PRO A 389 -21.20 -7.81 11.68
N PHE A 390 -20.03 -8.22 12.15
CA PHE A 390 -18.77 -7.46 12.00
C PHE A 390 -18.03 -7.78 10.70
N ALA A 391 -18.43 -8.84 10.02
CA ALA A 391 -17.87 -9.28 8.76
C ALA A 391 -18.64 -8.75 7.53
N ALA A 392 -19.66 -7.88 7.73
CA ALA A 392 -20.41 -7.30 6.63
C ALA A 392 -19.48 -6.47 5.72
N PRO A 393 -19.52 -6.66 4.40
CA PRO A 393 -18.67 -5.92 3.48
C PRO A 393 -19.05 -4.44 3.48
N LEU A 394 -18.07 -3.56 3.68
CA LEU A 394 -18.24 -2.14 3.49
C LEU A 394 -18.29 -1.82 1.98
N LYS A 395 -19.29 -1.08 1.57
CA LYS A 395 -19.36 -0.57 0.20
C LYS A 395 -18.30 0.52 0.02
N PRO A 396 -17.72 0.72 -1.18
CA PRO A 396 -16.99 1.94 -1.50
C PRO A 396 -17.85 3.18 -1.19
N ILE A 397 -17.23 4.25 -0.69
CA ILE A 397 -17.95 5.49 -0.30
C ILE A 397 -18.83 6.01 -1.43
N SER A 398 -18.35 5.97 -2.65
CA SER A 398 -19.09 6.37 -3.86
C SER A 398 -20.36 5.56 -4.15
N ARG A 399 -20.58 4.43 -3.46
CA ARG A 399 -21.80 3.62 -3.59
C ARG A 399 -22.85 3.87 -2.52
N TYR A 400 -22.55 4.73 -1.55
CA TYR A 400 -23.54 5.17 -0.57
C TYR A 400 -24.30 6.37 -1.11
N ARG A 401 -25.61 6.27 -1.13
CA ARG A 401 -26.47 7.43 -1.38
C ARG A 401 -26.70 8.13 -0.04
N LEU A 402 -25.96 9.21 0.17
CA LEU A 402 -25.92 9.91 1.45
C LEU A 402 -26.52 11.32 1.32
N ARG A 403 -27.24 11.73 2.34
CA ARG A 403 -27.73 13.11 2.49
C ARG A 403 -27.47 13.60 3.91
N PRO A 404 -27.41 14.92 4.15
CA PRO A 404 -27.30 15.48 5.49
C PRO A 404 -28.51 15.09 6.35
N ILE A 405 -28.27 14.69 7.61
CA ILE A 405 -29.33 14.44 8.59
C ILE A 405 -30.16 15.72 8.80
N ASN A 406 -29.47 16.87 8.91
CA ASN A 406 -30.08 18.19 9.00
C ASN A 406 -29.39 19.17 8.04
N PRO A 407 -29.97 19.46 6.85
CA PRO A 407 -29.35 20.37 5.88
C PRO A 407 -29.29 21.84 6.35
N LEU A 408 -30.00 22.19 7.43
CA LEU A 408 -30.01 23.53 8.01
C LEU A 408 -29.05 23.69 9.20
N ALA A 409 -28.35 22.62 9.60
CA ALA A 409 -27.41 22.67 10.71
C ALA A 409 -26.29 23.69 10.46
N LYS A 410 -25.96 24.46 11.49
CA LYS A 410 -24.92 25.50 11.42
C LYS A 410 -23.73 25.22 12.35
N ASN A 411 -23.79 24.12 13.09
CA ASN A 411 -22.76 23.78 14.05
C ASN A 411 -21.44 23.41 13.34
N LYS A 412 -20.34 23.66 14.00
CA LYS A 412 -19.02 23.28 13.50
C LYS A 412 -18.69 21.87 13.97
N VAL A 413 -18.30 21.00 13.04
CA VAL A 413 -17.81 19.66 13.36
C VAL A 413 -16.41 19.75 13.96
N ASP A 414 -16.18 19.12 15.11
CA ASP A 414 -14.86 18.94 15.69
C ASP A 414 -14.28 17.61 15.21
N SER A 415 -13.44 17.70 14.18
CA SER A 415 -12.79 16.52 13.60
C SER A 415 -11.62 16.07 14.48
N PRO A 416 -11.54 14.78 14.84
CA PRO A 416 -10.33 14.24 15.46
C PRO A 416 -9.15 14.32 14.52
N TYR A 417 -7.95 14.19 15.06
CA TYR A 417 -6.73 14.09 14.24
C TYR A 417 -6.53 12.65 13.78
N TYR A 418 -6.49 12.46 12.47
CA TYR A 418 -6.06 11.21 11.85
C TYR A 418 -4.56 11.10 11.87
N TRP A 419 -4.05 9.90 12.08
CA TRP A 419 -2.64 9.60 12.04
C TRP A 419 -2.33 8.68 10.85
N PHE A 420 -1.36 9.02 10.03
CA PHE A 420 -0.92 8.34 8.81
C PHE A 420 -1.89 8.39 7.62
N ALA A 421 -3.13 8.00 7.76
CA ALA A 421 -4.09 7.95 6.66
C ALA A 421 -5.51 8.07 7.16
N GLY A 422 -6.41 8.50 6.30
CA GLY A 422 -7.83 8.59 6.61
C GLY A 422 -8.67 8.88 5.38
N ALA A 423 -9.97 8.90 5.60
CA ALA A 423 -10.91 9.37 4.61
C ALA A 423 -12.01 10.21 5.27
N PHE A 424 -12.46 11.18 4.51
CA PHE A 424 -13.46 12.16 4.90
C PHE A 424 -14.44 12.32 3.75
N VAL A 425 -15.70 12.54 4.05
CA VAL A 425 -16.73 12.78 3.05
C VAL A 425 -17.44 14.08 3.32
N GLN A 426 -17.82 14.77 2.26
CA GLN A 426 -18.60 15.99 2.29
C GLN A 426 -19.73 15.93 1.27
N TYR A 427 -20.94 16.06 1.73
CA TYR A 427 -22.07 16.30 0.85
C TYR A 427 -22.05 17.75 0.37
N VAL A 428 -22.32 17.95 -0.90
CA VAL A 428 -22.53 19.28 -1.50
C VAL A 428 -23.89 19.32 -2.21
N PRO A 429 -24.67 20.41 -2.03
CA PRO A 429 -26.05 20.49 -2.53
C PRO A 429 -26.16 20.83 -4.02
N GLY A 430 -25.04 20.94 -4.75
CA GLY A 430 -25.01 21.25 -6.17
C GLY A 430 -23.66 21.72 -6.66
N ALA A 431 -23.62 22.16 -7.91
CA ALA A 431 -22.41 22.73 -8.49
C ALA A 431 -21.98 24.01 -7.75
N GLY A 432 -20.68 24.14 -7.48
CA GLY A 432 -20.17 25.29 -6.73
C GLY A 432 -18.75 25.12 -6.22
N ILE A 433 -18.29 26.07 -5.42
CA ILE A 433 -16.98 26.04 -4.76
C ILE A 433 -17.17 25.92 -3.25
N TYR A 434 -16.58 24.88 -2.66
CA TYR A 434 -16.74 24.54 -1.26
C TYR A 434 -15.38 24.49 -0.57
N PRO A 435 -15.08 25.36 0.40
CA PRO A 435 -13.81 25.36 1.11
C PRO A 435 -13.75 24.21 2.14
N ILE A 436 -12.73 23.39 2.05
CA ILE A 436 -12.39 22.31 2.98
C ILE A 436 -11.07 22.64 3.64
N ARG A 437 -11.02 22.70 4.97
CA ARG A 437 -9.82 23.04 5.72
C ARG A 437 -9.14 21.80 6.26
N PHE A 438 -7.88 21.61 5.90
CA PHE A 438 -6.99 20.61 6.45
C PHE A 438 -6.14 21.25 7.54
N ARG A 439 -6.42 20.92 8.80
CA ARG A 439 -5.61 21.34 9.96
C ARG A 439 -4.50 20.34 10.18
N LYS A 440 -3.28 20.83 10.37
CA LYS A 440 -2.10 19.99 10.60
C LYS A 440 -1.67 20.09 12.07
N SER A 441 -1.46 18.94 12.71
CA SER A 441 -0.88 18.93 14.05
C SER A 441 0.60 18.57 13.99
N LEU A 442 1.40 19.35 14.70
CA LEU A 442 2.82 19.07 14.86
C LEU A 442 3.02 17.84 15.76
N ALA A 443 3.51 16.78 15.19
CA ALA A 443 3.90 15.60 15.94
C ALA A 443 5.20 15.02 15.37
N GLY A 444 6.34 15.43 15.91
CA GLY A 444 7.63 14.84 15.55
C GLY A 444 8.66 15.88 15.11
N ALA A 445 9.90 15.65 15.44
CA ALA A 445 11.02 16.55 15.29
C ALA A 445 11.20 17.10 13.86
N GLY A 446 10.88 18.36 13.64
CA GLY A 446 11.53 19.21 12.62
C GLY A 446 11.23 18.96 11.15
N LYS A 447 10.39 17.99 10.78
CA LYS A 447 10.04 17.76 9.37
C LYS A 447 8.75 18.50 9.00
N LYS A 448 8.70 19.06 7.79
CA LYS A 448 7.48 19.69 7.25
C LYS A 448 6.41 18.62 7.01
N PRO A 449 5.17 18.80 7.52
CA PRO A 449 4.09 17.86 7.28
C PRO A 449 3.68 17.88 5.80
N VAL A 450 3.65 16.69 5.21
CA VAL A 450 3.19 16.46 3.84
C VAL A 450 1.90 15.67 3.90
N ILE A 451 0.82 16.23 3.34
CA ILE A 451 -0.45 15.54 3.16
C ILE A 451 -0.65 15.34 1.66
N ARG A 452 -0.93 14.12 1.25
CA ARG A 452 -1.32 13.78 -0.11
C ARG A 452 -2.79 13.40 -0.11
N VAL A 453 -3.58 13.98 -0.99
CA VAL A 453 -5.04 13.81 -1.02
C VAL A 453 -5.48 13.43 -2.42
N ARG A 454 -6.36 12.43 -2.51
CA ARG A 454 -7.17 12.12 -3.69
C ARG A 454 -8.60 12.54 -3.42
N VAL A 455 -9.23 13.22 -4.38
CA VAL A 455 -10.63 13.65 -4.32
C VAL A 455 -11.43 12.87 -5.36
N ASP A 456 -12.43 12.13 -4.91
CA ASP A 456 -13.33 11.40 -5.78
C ASP A 456 -14.73 12.05 -5.75
N ASP A 457 -15.39 12.11 -6.92
CA ASP A 457 -16.74 12.63 -7.09
C ASP A 457 -17.82 11.64 -6.60
N PRO A 458 -19.11 12.00 -6.60
CA PRO A 458 -20.19 11.13 -6.17
C PRO A 458 -20.32 9.82 -6.97
N ASP A 459 -19.75 9.75 -8.18
CA ASP A 459 -19.73 8.52 -8.99
C ASP A 459 -18.46 7.68 -8.72
N GLY A 460 -17.57 8.15 -7.85
CA GLY A 460 -16.31 7.49 -7.51
C GLY A 460 -15.20 7.72 -8.52
N LYS A 461 -15.34 8.70 -9.39
CA LYS A 461 -14.30 9.12 -10.31
C LYS A 461 -13.36 10.10 -9.61
N THR A 462 -12.06 9.87 -9.70
CA THR A 462 -11.06 10.84 -9.23
C THR A 462 -11.14 12.12 -10.05
N VAL A 463 -11.45 13.23 -9.40
CA VAL A 463 -11.59 14.56 -10.00
C VAL A 463 -10.41 15.46 -9.69
N ASP A 464 -9.66 15.17 -8.61
CA ASP A 464 -8.48 15.92 -8.26
C ASP A 464 -7.52 15.09 -7.39
N SER A 465 -6.25 15.47 -7.40
CA SER A 465 -5.22 14.92 -6.52
C SER A 465 -4.20 16.00 -6.23
N PHE A 466 -3.97 16.29 -4.96
CA PHE A 466 -3.05 17.36 -4.56
C PHE A 466 -2.15 16.94 -3.39
N LYS A 467 -1.06 17.67 -3.24
CA LYS A 467 -0.10 17.55 -2.16
C LYS A 467 0.00 18.89 -1.44
N THR A 468 -0.05 18.87 -0.12
CA THR A 468 0.24 20.06 0.68
C THR A 468 1.52 19.84 1.46
N ASP A 469 2.39 20.82 1.53
CA ASP A 469 3.56 20.85 2.38
C ASP A 469 3.55 22.08 3.29
N GLY A 470 4.37 22.08 4.35
CA GLY A 470 4.42 23.18 5.31
C GLY A 470 3.59 22.95 6.57
N PHE A 471 3.74 23.87 7.52
CA PHE A 471 3.15 23.77 8.86
C PHE A 471 1.78 24.41 8.98
N ASP A 472 1.41 25.28 8.03
CA ASP A 472 0.16 26.01 8.05
C ASP A 472 -1.03 25.12 7.65
N ASP A 473 -2.19 25.47 8.15
CA ASP A 473 -3.44 24.88 7.69
C ASP A 473 -3.62 25.15 6.18
N TYR A 474 -4.20 24.19 5.49
CA TYR A 474 -4.44 24.29 4.05
C TYR A 474 -5.94 24.33 3.78
N ILE A 475 -6.38 25.32 3.00
CA ILE A 475 -7.77 25.41 2.54
C ILE A 475 -7.84 24.94 1.08
N TYR A 476 -8.47 23.81 0.88
CA TYR A 476 -8.77 23.27 -0.45
C TYR A 476 -10.12 23.82 -0.93
N SER A 477 -10.16 24.33 -2.15
CA SER A 477 -11.40 24.80 -2.79
C SER A 477 -11.96 23.68 -3.68
N LEU A 478 -12.86 22.87 -3.12
CA LEU A 478 -13.55 21.82 -3.89
C LEU A 478 -14.41 22.48 -4.97
N LYS A 479 -14.11 22.22 -6.22
CA LYS A 479 -14.95 22.60 -7.37
C LYS A 479 -15.88 21.44 -7.68
N ALA A 480 -17.09 21.49 -7.14
CA ALA A 480 -18.11 20.50 -7.40
C ALA A 480 -18.87 20.86 -8.69
N ASP A 481 -19.09 19.87 -9.54
CA ASP A 481 -19.87 19.99 -10.80
C ASP A 481 -21.30 19.47 -10.66
N LYS A 482 -21.60 18.73 -9.59
CA LYS A 482 -22.91 18.13 -9.32
C LYS A 482 -23.17 17.97 -7.82
N GLU A 483 -24.44 17.78 -7.49
CA GLU A 483 -24.86 17.38 -6.16
C GLU A 483 -24.35 15.99 -5.79
N GLY A 484 -24.02 15.78 -4.51
CA GLY A 484 -23.71 14.48 -3.94
C GLY A 484 -22.53 14.50 -2.98
N VAL A 485 -22.05 13.30 -2.63
CA VAL A 485 -20.98 13.11 -1.65
C VAL A 485 -19.63 13.00 -2.36
N TYR A 486 -18.76 13.94 -2.10
CA TYR A 486 -17.35 13.92 -2.50
C TYR A 486 -16.53 13.29 -1.39
N SER A 487 -15.58 12.42 -1.75
CA SER A 487 -14.69 11.77 -0.80
C SER A 487 -13.25 12.26 -0.94
N PHE A 488 -12.61 12.44 0.21
CA PHE A 488 -11.22 12.87 0.34
C PHE A 488 -10.45 11.75 1.02
N VAL A 489 -9.65 11.02 0.25
CA VAL A 489 -8.79 9.96 0.76
C VAL A 489 -7.38 10.53 0.88
N PHE A 490 -6.79 10.47 2.06
CA PHE A 490 -5.51 11.11 2.30
C PHE A 490 -4.51 10.24 3.04
N THR A 491 -3.22 10.55 2.82
CA THR A 491 -2.08 10.00 3.54
C THR A 491 -1.26 11.14 4.14
N ALA A 492 -0.91 11.02 5.41
CA ALA A 492 -0.16 12.01 6.16
C ALA A 492 0.90 11.30 7.02
N TYR A 493 2.10 11.15 6.48
CA TYR A 493 3.18 10.48 7.21
C TYR A 493 3.58 11.24 8.48
N GLU A 494 3.60 10.55 9.62
CA GLU A 494 4.08 11.01 10.92
C GLU A 494 3.38 12.28 11.49
N TYR A 495 2.23 12.69 10.92
CA TYR A 495 1.50 13.91 11.32
C TYR A 495 0.03 13.62 11.56
N GLY A 496 -0.56 14.37 12.48
CA GLY A 496 -2.01 14.38 12.66
C GLY A 496 -2.67 15.36 11.68
N VAL A 497 -3.73 14.92 11.04
CA VAL A 497 -4.57 15.74 10.15
C VAL A 497 -5.99 15.75 10.69
N ALA A 498 -6.56 16.93 10.88
CA ALA A 498 -7.98 17.11 11.11
C ALA A 498 -8.60 17.87 9.95
N ILE A 499 -9.84 17.55 9.59
CA ILE A 499 -10.51 18.13 8.43
C ILE A 499 -11.78 18.80 8.89
N ASP A 500 -11.91 20.09 8.59
CA ASP A 500 -13.08 20.88 8.92
C ASP A 500 -13.81 21.31 7.65
N SER A 501 -15.15 21.23 7.69
CA SER A 501 -16.03 21.85 6.73
C SER A 501 -17.03 22.75 7.46
N ALA A 502 -17.39 23.86 6.84
CA ALA A 502 -18.43 24.74 7.35
C ALA A 502 -19.84 24.33 6.88
N PHE A 503 -19.94 23.26 6.09
CA PHE A 503 -21.20 22.83 5.48
C PHE A 503 -21.78 21.60 6.18
N PRO A 504 -23.12 21.48 6.27
CA PRO A 504 -23.77 20.25 6.70
C PRO A 504 -23.36 19.04 5.83
N GLY A 505 -23.52 17.85 6.39
CA GLY A 505 -23.21 16.63 5.64
C GLY A 505 -21.74 16.26 5.61
N GLN A 506 -20.99 16.66 6.62
CA GLN A 506 -19.65 16.19 6.88
C GLN A 506 -19.71 14.83 7.58
N GLY A 507 -19.00 13.84 7.04
CA GLY A 507 -18.83 12.54 7.66
C GLY A 507 -17.38 12.14 7.72
N MET A 508 -16.97 11.52 8.83
CA MET A 508 -15.69 10.87 8.99
C MET A 508 -15.85 9.38 8.78
N LEU A 509 -14.96 8.77 8.03
CA LEU A 509 -14.93 7.32 7.94
C LEU A 509 -14.51 6.76 9.29
N ALA A 510 -15.42 6.04 9.93
CA ALA A 510 -15.09 5.17 11.04
C ALA A 510 -14.86 3.79 10.49
N ASP A 511 -13.61 3.41 10.41
CA ASP A 511 -13.23 2.09 9.96
C ASP A 511 -12.12 1.55 10.83
N VAL A 512 -12.22 0.26 11.16
CA VAL A 512 -11.40 -0.44 12.15
C VAL A 512 -9.89 -0.38 11.84
N SER A 513 -9.50 -0.05 10.62
CA SER A 513 -8.08 -0.03 10.26
C SER A 513 -7.50 1.37 10.00
N ALA A 514 -8.32 2.41 9.93
CA ALA A 514 -7.72 3.73 10.01
C ALA A 514 -7.05 3.84 11.39
N ARG A 515 -5.73 3.97 11.44
CA ARG A 515 -5.03 4.37 12.67
C ARG A 515 -5.48 5.78 13.03
N CYS A 516 -6.76 5.88 13.37
CA CYS A 516 -7.44 7.09 13.74
C CYS A 516 -7.11 7.38 15.18
N TRP A 517 -6.74 8.57 15.48
CA TRP A 517 -6.82 9.22 16.78
C TRP A 517 -5.67 8.96 17.75
N LYS A 518 -4.58 9.69 17.57
CA LYS A 518 -3.63 9.91 18.66
C LYS A 518 -4.15 10.99 19.61
N THR A 519 -4.54 10.60 20.80
CA THR A 519 -4.82 11.53 21.88
C THR A 519 -3.51 11.96 22.52
N ARG A 520 -2.95 13.11 22.12
CA ARG A 520 -1.71 13.61 22.73
C ARG A 520 -1.88 14.34 24.07
N LYS A 521 -3.08 14.82 24.40
CA LYS A 521 -3.29 15.73 25.56
C LYS A 521 -4.57 15.55 26.37
N SER A 522 -5.44 14.59 26.10
CA SER A 522 -6.70 14.49 26.83
C SER A 522 -6.86 13.18 27.57
N GLN A 523 -6.13 13.03 28.66
CA GLN A 523 -6.33 11.90 29.60
C GLN A 523 -7.72 11.93 30.28
N ASP A 524 -8.46 13.03 30.21
CA ASP A 524 -9.68 13.27 30.99
C ASP A 524 -10.91 13.70 30.19
N ARG A 525 -10.87 13.67 28.86
CA ARG A 525 -12.03 14.00 28.05
C ARG A 525 -12.70 12.77 27.45
N GLU A 526 -14.00 12.67 27.63
CA GLU A 526 -14.84 11.76 26.88
C GLU A 526 -14.90 12.22 25.41
N HIS A 527 -14.79 11.27 24.49
CA HIS A 527 -15.02 11.51 23.07
C HIS A 527 -16.32 10.82 22.67
N VAL A 528 -17.27 11.59 22.15
CA VAL A 528 -18.56 11.06 21.70
C VAL A 528 -18.64 11.22 20.19
N TYR A 529 -18.98 10.14 19.51
CA TYR A 529 -19.21 10.12 18.07
C TYR A 529 -20.57 9.55 17.77
N TYR A 530 -21.29 10.24 16.90
CA TYR A 530 -22.64 9.92 16.50
C TYR A 530 -22.65 9.22 15.15
N PHE A 531 -23.55 8.28 14.97
CA PHE A 531 -23.73 7.56 13.72
C PHE A 531 -25.20 7.21 13.50
N ARG A 532 -25.60 7.16 12.24
CA ARG A 532 -26.97 6.85 11.86
C ARG A 532 -27.14 5.35 11.66
N VAL A 533 -28.16 4.79 12.25
CA VAL A 533 -28.58 3.39 12.08
C VAL A 533 -29.88 3.37 11.28
N ASN A 534 -29.85 2.74 10.12
CA ASN A 534 -30.97 2.71 9.18
C ASN A 534 -32.18 1.94 9.73
N ALA A 535 -33.38 2.24 9.20
CA ALA A 535 -34.56 1.43 9.43
C ALA A 535 -34.32 -0.03 9.01
N GLY A 536 -34.92 -0.98 9.68
CA GLY A 536 -34.77 -2.41 9.44
C GLY A 536 -33.53 -3.05 10.12
N THR A 537 -32.58 -2.25 10.63
CA THR A 537 -31.42 -2.78 11.38
C THR A 537 -31.84 -3.14 12.80
N GLU A 538 -31.96 -4.42 13.11
CA GLU A 538 -32.40 -4.89 14.45
C GLU A 538 -31.29 -4.80 15.51
N THR A 539 -30.04 -4.99 15.10
CA THR A 539 -28.89 -5.04 16.00
C THR A 539 -27.86 -4.01 15.59
N VAL A 540 -27.48 -3.15 16.52
CA VAL A 540 -26.36 -2.21 16.38
C VAL A 540 -25.10 -2.91 16.87
N SER A 541 -24.08 -2.96 16.03
CA SER A 541 -22.83 -3.64 16.32
C SER A 541 -21.64 -2.73 16.04
N LEU A 542 -20.67 -2.73 16.94
CA LEU A 542 -19.47 -1.90 16.88
C LEU A 542 -18.25 -2.73 17.28
N ALA A 543 -17.24 -2.75 16.41
CA ALA A 543 -15.91 -3.29 16.70
C ALA A 543 -14.98 -2.13 17.08
N ILE A 544 -14.22 -2.28 18.15
CA ILE A 544 -13.24 -1.30 18.61
C ILE A 544 -11.88 -1.99 18.64
N GLY A 545 -10.99 -1.53 17.78
CA GLY A 545 -9.60 -1.97 17.76
C GLY A 545 -8.72 -0.99 18.54
N THR A 546 -7.75 -1.51 19.29
CA THR A 546 -6.86 -0.68 20.10
C THR A 546 -5.40 -1.05 19.92
N HIS A 547 -4.55 -0.04 19.76
CA HIS A 547 -3.09 -0.15 19.90
C HIS A 547 -2.62 0.64 21.13
N CYS A 548 -3.26 0.43 22.26
CA CYS A 548 -2.98 1.13 23.49
C CYS A 548 -3.17 0.27 24.74
N SER A 549 -2.66 0.75 25.86
CA SER A 549 -2.73 0.02 27.13
C SER A 549 -4.14 -0.18 27.67
N ALA A 550 -5.07 0.75 27.43
CA ALA A 550 -6.46 0.62 27.81
C ALA A 550 -7.38 1.63 27.08
N VAL A 551 -8.61 1.21 26.77
CA VAL A 551 -9.72 2.06 26.37
C VAL A 551 -11.03 1.46 26.87
N GLU A 552 -11.92 2.28 27.41
CA GLU A 552 -13.29 1.90 27.71
C GLU A 552 -14.23 2.54 26.68
N ALA A 553 -15.24 1.80 26.24
CA ALA A 553 -16.24 2.32 25.33
C ALA A 553 -17.66 1.95 25.76
N GLU A 554 -18.59 2.85 25.49
CA GLU A 554 -20.03 2.67 25.69
C GLU A 554 -20.75 2.88 24.37
N LEU A 555 -21.64 1.95 24.02
CA LEU A 555 -22.61 2.11 22.97
C LEU A 555 -23.86 2.76 23.57
N VAL A 556 -24.25 3.94 23.09
CA VAL A 556 -25.32 4.76 23.67
C VAL A 556 -26.49 4.80 22.70
N ALA A 557 -27.65 4.42 23.20
CA ALA A 557 -28.91 4.44 22.46
C ALA A 557 -29.45 5.88 22.27
N PRO A 558 -30.42 6.10 21.38
CA PRO A 558 -31.00 7.42 21.12
C PRO A 558 -31.64 8.12 22.34
N ASP A 559 -32.11 7.33 23.32
CA ASP A 559 -32.65 7.81 24.59
C ASP A 559 -31.57 8.20 25.62
N GLY A 560 -30.31 8.15 25.24
CA GLY A 560 -29.16 8.43 26.10
C GLY A 560 -28.74 7.26 27.01
N ALA A 561 -29.48 6.15 26.99
CA ALA A 561 -29.16 4.99 27.80
C ALA A 561 -27.91 4.24 27.25
N VAL A 562 -27.06 3.75 28.15
CA VAL A 562 -25.95 2.89 27.77
C VAL A 562 -26.49 1.50 27.47
N ALA A 563 -26.42 1.12 26.20
CA ALA A 563 -26.94 -0.15 25.69
C ALA A 563 -25.90 -1.29 25.79
N ALA A 564 -24.60 -0.99 25.67
CA ALA A 564 -23.52 -1.94 25.85
C ALA A 564 -22.25 -1.23 26.32
N LYS A 565 -21.37 -1.97 27.02
CA LYS A 565 -20.06 -1.48 27.49
C LYS A 565 -18.99 -2.50 27.22
N GLY A 566 -17.77 -2.05 27.02
CA GLY A 566 -16.59 -2.91 26.88
C GLY A 566 -15.30 -2.19 27.17
N GLU A 567 -14.25 -2.96 27.33
CA GLU A 567 -12.89 -2.44 27.51
C GLU A 567 -11.89 -3.26 26.69
N GLY A 568 -10.88 -2.60 26.16
CA GLY A 568 -9.73 -3.23 25.50
C GLY A 568 -8.45 -2.97 26.28
N LYS A 569 -7.58 -3.99 26.38
CA LYS A 569 -6.30 -3.91 27.08
C LYS A 569 -5.18 -4.46 26.19
N GLY A 570 -4.10 -3.69 26.08
CA GLY A 570 -2.89 -4.11 25.37
C GLY A 570 -2.93 -3.93 23.85
N ASN A 571 -1.82 -4.20 23.18
CA ASN A 571 -1.72 -4.16 21.72
C ASN A 571 -2.54 -5.29 21.09
N GLY A 572 -3.56 -4.92 20.28
CA GLY A 572 -4.44 -5.87 19.61
C GLY A 572 -5.61 -6.35 20.48
N GLY A 573 -5.94 -5.64 21.56
CA GLY A 573 -7.12 -5.89 22.39
C GLY A 573 -8.41 -5.43 21.72
N ASP A 574 -8.74 -5.98 20.53
CA ASP A 574 -10.01 -5.70 19.86
C ASP A 574 -11.18 -6.26 20.69
N PHE A 575 -12.22 -5.46 20.84
CA PHE A 575 -13.44 -5.87 21.52
C PHE A 575 -14.69 -5.40 20.77
N PHE A 576 -15.82 -6.02 21.08
CA PHE A 576 -17.04 -5.83 20.33
C PHE A 576 -18.16 -5.40 21.25
N LEU A 577 -18.96 -4.40 20.81
CA LEU A 577 -20.17 -3.98 21.45
C LEU A 577 -21.36 -4.32 20.56
N SER A 578 -22.45 -4.78 21.14
CA SER A 578 -23.68 -5.10 20.40
C SER A 578 -24.89 -4.85 21.27
N ALA A 579 -25.94 -4.26 20.68
CA ALA A 579 -27.19 -4.04 21.34
C ALA A 579 -28.37 -4.22 20.37
N ARG A 580 -29.44 -4.85 20.84
CA ARG A 580 -30.69 -4.96 20.08
C ARG A 580 -31.50 -3.66 20.23
N ARG A 581 -31.98 -3.16 19.09
CA ARG A 581 -32.85 -1.98 19.07
C ARG A 581 -34.26 -2.29 19.63
N LYS A 582 -34.83 -1.36 20.37
CA LYS A 582 -36.21 -1.45 20.85
C LYS A 582 -37.22 -1.21 19.72
N ASN A 583 -36.90 -0.26 18.82
CA ASN A 583 -37.68 0.05 17.63
C ASN A 583 -36.76 0.16 16.42
N TYR A 584 -36.96 -0.69 15.42
CA TYR A 584 -36.18 -0.69 14.19
C TYR A 584 -36.99 -0.30 12.94
N GLY A 585 -38.23 0.16 13.13
CA GLY A 585 -39.05 0.65 12.01
C GLY A 585 -38.61 2.00 11.45
N ALA A 586 -37.82 2.78 12.20
CA ALA A 586 -37.30 4.07 11.78
C ALA A 586 -35.77 4.13 11.91
N ALA A 587 -35.14 5.03 11.16
CA ALA A 587 -33.72 5.31 11.34
C ALA A 587 -33.48 6.12 12.63
N GLU A 588 -32.40 5.80 13.36
CA GLU A 588 -32.06 6.40 14.66
C GLU A 588 -30.62 6.84 14.73
N THR A 589 -30.34 7.91 15.49
CA THR A 589 -28.95 8.32 15.77
C THR A 589 -28.49 7.68 17.08
N TRP A 590 -27.42 6.90 16.98
CA TRP A 590 -26.72 6.24 18.08
C TRP A 590 -25.40 6.95 18.34
N ALA A 591 -24.78 6.68 19.49
CA ALA A 591 -23.47 7.21 19.78
C ALA A 591 -22.51 6.13 20.34
N VAL A 592 -21.24 6.31 20.08
CA VAL A 592 -20.16 5.64 20.81
C VAL A 592 -19.46 6.68 21.69
N ARG A 593 -19.32 6.36 22.96
CA ARG A 593 -18.63 7.18 23.95
C ARG A 593 -17.35 6.47 24.37
N LEU A 594 -16.21 7.09 24.07
CA LEU A 594 -14.89 6.57 24.43
C LEU A 594 -14.41 7.24 25.71
N LYS A 595 -14.01 6.43 26.70
CA LYS A 595 -13.58 6.85 28.02
C LYS A 595 -12.22 6.25 28.36
N LYS A 596 -11.52 6.86 29.32
CA LYS A 596 -10.27 6.36 29.88
C LYS A 596 -9.23 5.97 28.82
N ILE A 597 -9.08 6.82 27.82
CA ILE A 597 -8.16 6.58 26.72
C ILE A 597 -6.74 6.82 27.23
N ALA A 598 -5.90 5.80 27.20
CA ALA A 598 -4.49 5.92 27.59
C ALA A 598 -3.73 6.89 26.68
N PRO A 599 -2.67 7.55 27.15
CA PRO A 599 -1.82 8.40 26.32
C PRO A 599 -1.22 7.63 25.14
N ARG A 600 -1.16 8.26 23.96
CA ARG A 600 -0.63 7.67 22.71
C ARG A 600 -1.42 6.45 22.22
N CYS A 601 -2.70 6.43 22.45
CA CYS A 601 -3.62 5.39 22.00
C CYS A 601 -4.03 5.61 20.56
N ASP A 602 -3.93 4.59 19.73
CA ASP A 602 -4.57 4.55 18.42
C ASP A 602 -5.88 3.75 18.58
N ILE A 603 -7.01 4.39 18.35
CA ILE A 603 -8.33 3.77 18.42
C ILE A 603 -8.89 3.64 17.01
N MET A 604 -9.48 2.50 16.74
CA MET A 604 -10.11 2.19 15.47
C MET A 604 -11.55 1.78 15.74
N LEU A 605 -12.49 2.36 15.00
CA LEU A 605 -13.92 2.03 15.10
C LEU A 605 -14.40 1.37 13.82
N GLY A 606 -15.13 0.28 13.93
CA GLY A 606 -15.79 -0.39 12.82
C GLY A 606 -17.25 -0.67 13.15
N PHE A 607 -18.16 -0.10 12.39
CA PHE A 607 -19.59 -0.27 12.59
C PHE A 607 -20.16 -1.30 11.62
N GLY A 608 -20.96 -2.22 12.12
CA GLY A 608 -21.67 -3.18 11.28
C GLY A 608 -22.85 -2.58 10.51
N CYS A 609 -23.24 -1.33 10.80
CA CYS A 609 -24.45 -0.70 10.26
C CYS A 609 -24.18 0.56 9.41
N THR A 610 -23.05 1.25 9.61
CA THR A 610 -22.66 2.43 8.84
C THR A 610 -21.15 2.65 8.92
N PRO A 611 -20.48 3.14 7.87
CA PRO A 611 -19.06 3.48 7.94
C PRO A 611 -18.80 4.93 8.41
N PHE A 612 -19.83 5.74 8.71
CA PHE A 612 -19.67 7.16 8.96
C PHE A 612 -20.01 7.55 10.39
N VAL A 613 -19.17 8.40 10.95
CA VAL A 613 -19.41 9.06 12.23
C VAL A 613 -19.23 10.57 12.11
N CYS A 614 -19.87 11.29 13.02
CA CYS A 614 -19.73 12.73 13.19
C CYS A 614 -19.63 13.06 14.68
N SER A 615 -18.93 14.13 15.03
CA SER A 615 -18.87 14.63 16.42
C SER A 615 -20.11 15.41 16.82
N ASP A 616 -20.96 15.78 15.87
CA ASP A 616 -22.24 16.47 16.08
C ASP A 616 -23.37 15.63 15.45
N PRO A 617 -24.44 15.30 16.21
CA PRO A 617 -25.52 14.46 15.72
C PRO A 617 -26.29 15.09 14.55
N ASP A 618 -26.33 16.43 14.47
CA ASP A 618 -27.09 17.18 13.47
C ASP A 618 -26.30 17.42 12.17
N MET A 619 -24.98 17.31 12.21
CA MET A 619 -24.10 17.57 11.07
C MET A 619 -23.76 16.32 10.27
N GLY A 620 -24.16 15.14 10.72
CA GLY A 620 -23.85 13.86 10.12
C GLY A 620 -24.58 13.56 8.82
N LEU A 621 -24.34 12.37 8.30
CA LEU A 621 -24.92 11.83 7.07
C LEU A 621 -25.81 10.63 7.37
N GLU A 622 -26.87 10.45 6.59
CA GLU A 622 -27.67 9.23 6.55
C GLU A 622 -27.78 8.67 5.14
N GLU A 623 -27.89 7.35 5.03
CA GLU A 623 -28.13 6.65 3.75
C GLU A 623 -29.64 6.69 3.45
N TYR A 624 -30.04 6.95 2.19
CA TYR A 624 -31.44 7.05 1.74
C TYR A 624 -31.73 6.16 0.55
#